data_522ef4c4f021066835a3c9e2e380e798
#
_entry.id   522ef4c4f021066835a3c9e2e380e798
#
_cell.length_a   1.000
_cell.length_b   1.000
_cell.length_c   1.000
_cell.angle_alpha   90.00
_cell.angle_beta   90.00
_cell.angle_gamma   90.00
#
_symmetry.space_group_name_H-M   'P 1'
#
loop_
_entity.id
_entity.type
_entity.pdbx_description
1 polymer ?
#
loop_
_entity_poly.entity_id
_entity_poly.type
_entity_poly.pdbx_seq_one_letter_code
_entity_poly.pdbx_strand_id
1 'polypeptide(L)'
;MKNEKIDMSRESDTFHVSQDGVYTITGTNSRHGITVSAGVRATIFLQDVNLCDLGDMGVAFHIAENCHITVILEGNNILHSGREMAAIQLRKQSVLNIKGNGKLIAYGGEGAAGIGCGYATECGDIIIESGTIEAYAGYQHETSWRAGSAGIGGAGQYAGRKSKCGNIIILGGKIIAKRDKGNWDIGPGDEGTCGNVKVNKNAIAPDMCVYGFATSEPTHTPIPTPNPEPTPHFGTEQYGDLKHIPIPNAGLAILSPFLPMLFMRLNMLSQDRRSFNSNESKVRAIFILQRLIANEDREYDEKDLFLNRLLINYPSNEPLPKRVELNQDELNTIDSLLETAKTNWSKMRNTSIRALQESFLNRAGFIEKTEWECTLTVEERAYDILLDSIPWSYKLVRFPWMENI
;
A
#
# COMPACT_ATOMS: atom_id res chain seq x y z
N MET A 1 22.16 -13.36 -26.14
CA MET A 1 21.20 -12.80 -25.16
C MET A 1 22.00 -12.01 -24.14
N LYS A 2 21.64 -10.76 -23.90
CA LYS A 2 22.26 -9.92 -22.86
C LYS A 2 21.92 -10.50 -21.48
N ASN A 3 22.89 -10.46 -20.54
CA ASN A 3 22.65 -10.78 -19.14
C ASN A 3 23.26 -9.64 -18.31
N GLU A 4 22.41 -8.87 -17.61
CA GLU A 4 22.82 -7.64 -16.96
C GLU A 4 22.20 -7.54 -15.57
N LYS A 5 23.01 -7.03 -14.62
CA LYS A 5 22.54 -6.71 -13.26
C LYS A 5 22.63 -5.21 -13.05
N ILE A 6 21.54 -4.63 -12.60
CA ILE A 6 21.36 -3.19 -12.44
C ILE A 6 20.95 -2.90 -11.00
N ASP A 7 21.66 -1.96 -10.39
CA ASP A 7 21.28 -1.38 -9.11
C ASP A 7 20.76 0.04 -9.34
N MET A 8 19.46 0.20 -9.29
CA MET A 8 18.79 1.48 -9.53
C MET A 8 19.24 2.59 -8.60
N SER A 9 19.77 2.26 -7.43
CA SER A 9 20.32 3.27 -6.51
C SER A 9 21.56 4.00 -7.04
N ARG A 10 22.20 3.44 -8.07
CA ARG A 10 23.39 3.99 -8.73
C ARG A 10 23.09 4.63 -10.08
N GLU A 11 21.87 4.45 -10.58
CA GLU A 11 21.49 5.00 -11.88
C GLU A 11 21.19 6.50 -11.75
N SER A 12 21.84 7.28 -12.59
CA SER A 12 21.66 8.74 -12.70
C SER A 12 20.69 9.15 -13.81
N ASP A 13 20.15 8.17 -14.55
CA ASP A 13 19.20 8.34 -15.64
C ASP A 13 18.24 7.14 -15.68
N THR A 14 17.17 7.24 -16.47
CA THR A 14 16.24 6.14 -16.73
C THR A 14 16.97 4.95 -17.33
N PHE A 15 16.83 3.77 -16.71
CA PHE A 15 17.47 2.57 -17.22
C PHE A 15 16.72 2.04 -18.46
N HIS A 16 17.46 1.84 -19.57
CA HIS A 16 16.90 1.39 -20.83
C HIS A 16 17.23 -0.07 -21.16
N VAL A 17 16.20 -0.92 -21.13
CA VAL A 17 16.26 -2.29 -21.67
C VAL A 17 16.06 -2.21 -23.18
N SER A 18 17.15 -2.15 -23.93
CA SER A 18 17.16 -1.92 -25.39
C SER A 18 17.44 -3.17 -26.24
N GLN A 19 17.69 -4.32 -25.61
CA GLN A 19 18.04 -5.57 -26.28
C GLN A 19 17.37 -6.76 -25.59
N ASP A 20 17.15 -7.82 -26.38
CA ASP A 20 16.67 -9.11 -25.84
C ASP A 20 17.65 -9.67 -24.82
N GLY A 21 17.14 -10.16 -23.70
CA GLY A 21 18.00 -10.66 -22.64
C GLY A 21 17.36 -10.97 -21.32
N VAL A 22 18.21 -11.17 -20.34
CA VAL A 22 17.84 -11.36 -18.93
C VAL A 22 18.45 -10.20 -18.13
N TYR A 23 17.63 -9.55 -17.35
CA TYR A 23 18.01 -8.40 -16.55
C TYR A 23 17.63 -8.66 -15.09
N THR A 24 18.53 -8.40 -14.17
CA THR A 24 18.24 -8.42 -12.74
C THR A 24 18.32 -7.00 -12.22
N ILE A 25 17.22 -6.47 -11.74
CA ILE A 25 17.10 -5.09 -11.29
C ILE A 25 16.86 -5.07 -9.78
N THR A 26 17.62 -4.24 -9.08
CA THR A 26 17.57 -4.07 -7.62
C THR A 26 17.62 -2.60 -7.24
N GLY A 27 17.38 -2.30 -5.96
CA GLY A 27 17.66 -0.98 -5.38
C GLY A 27 16.52 0.03 -5.49
N THR A 28 16.80 1.23 -4.99
CA THR A 28 15.82 2.32 -4.85
C THR A 28 16.22 3.52 -5.70
N ASN A 29 15.26 4.11 -6.42
CA ASN A 29 15.46 5.36 -7.14
C ASN A 29 14.20 6.23 -7.04
N SER A 30 14.39 7.52 -6.75
CA SER A 30 13.31 8.51 -6.63
C SER A 30 13.23 9.50 -7.80
N ARG A 31 13.98 9.25 -8.88
CA ARG A 31 14.02 10.14 -10.05
C ARG A 31 13.90 9.40 -11.37
N HIS A 32 14.39 8.18 -11.42
CA HIS A 32 14.58 7.44 -12.67
C HIS A 32 13.90 6.08 -12.59
N GLY A 33 13.17 5.74 -13.64
CA GLY A 33 12.47 4.47 -13.77
C GLY A 33 13.16 3.53 -14.75
N ILE A 34 12.42 2.53 -15.19
CA ILE A 34 12.84 1.52 -16.16
C ILE A 34 12.03 1.70 -17.43
N THR A 35 12.69 1.69 -18.59
CA THR A 35 12.03 1.74 -19.89
C THR A 35 12.50 0.59 -20.77
N VAL A 36 11.57 -0.16 -21.34
CA VAL A 36 11.83 -1.20 -22.34
C VAL A 36 11.55 -0.63 -23.72
N SER A 37 12.54 -0.73 -24.60
CA SER A 37 12.43 -0.28 -26.00
C SER A 37 11.50 -1.17 -26.82
N ALA A 38 10.88 -0.62 -27.86
CA ALA A 38 9.92 -1.35 -28.70
C ALA A 38 10.51 -2.63 -29.31
N GLY A 39 9.71 -3.68 -29.35
CA GLY A 39 10.07 -4.97 -29.96
C GLY A 39 10.94 -5.89 -29.09
N VAL A 40 11.36 -5.46 -27.92
CA VAL A 40 12.24 -6.23 -27.02
C VAL A 40 11.52 -7.43 -26.42
N ARG A 41 12.25 -8.56 -26.34
CA ARG A 41 11.86 -9.78 -25.62
C ARG A 41 12.82 -10.02 -24.47
N ALA A 42 12.35 -9.85 -23.23
CA ALA A 42 13.23 -9.94 -22.07
C ALA A 42 12.56 -10.62 -20.87
N THR A 43 13.40 -11.24 -20.05
CA THR A 43 13.06 -11.64 -18.69
C THR A 43 13.69 -10.65 -17.72
N ILE A 44 12.88 -10.04 -16.88
CA ILE A 44 13.32 -9.03 -15.91
C ILE A 44 12.99 -9.51 -14.51
N PHE A 45 14.03 -9.77 -13.73
CA PHE A 45 13.92 -10.05 -12.31
C PHE A 45 13.85 -8.70 -11.56
N LEU A 46 12.81 -8.50 -10.78
CA LEU A 46 12.69 -7.40 -9.82
C LEU A 46 12.98 -7.97 -8.43
N GLN A 47 14.07 -7.53 -7.82
CA GLN A 47 14.56 -8.01 -6.51
C GLN A 47 14.68 -6.83 -5.55
N ASP A 48 13.68 -6.64 -4.68
CA ASP A 48 13.63 -5.53 -3.72
C ASP A 48 13.79 -4.15 -4.38
N VAL A 49 13.09 -3.95 -5.49
CA VAL A 49 13.09 -2.70 -6.26
C VAL A 49 12.09 -1.72 -5.65
N ASN A 50 12.52 -0.47 -5.43
CA ASN A 50 11.64 0.61 -4.99
C ASN A 50 11.82 1.84 -5.88
N LEU A 51 10.86 2.09 -6.77
CA LEU A 51 10.83 3.24 -7.68
C LEU A 51 9.60 4.09 -7.33
N CYS A 52 9.82 5.16 -6.56
CA CYS A 52 8.80 6.07 -6.07
C CYS A 52 9.24 7.51 -6.26
N ASP A 53 8.28 8.44 -6.20
CA ASP A 53 8.55 9.90 -6.26
C ASP A 53 9.30 10.36 -7.53
N LEU A 54 9.01 9.72 -8.65
CA LEU A 54 9.68 9.95 -9.94
C LEU A 54 9.33 11.30 -10.60
N GLY A 55 8.61 12.17 -9.89
CA GLY A 55 8.10 13.43 -10.42
C GLY A 55 6.78 13.30 -11.16
N ASP A 56 6.23 14.44 -11.57
CA ASP A 56 4.83 14.55 -12.04
C ASP A 56 4.53 13.69 -13.28
N MET A 57 5.49 13.48 -14.17
CA MET A 57 5.35 12.68 -15.39
C MET A 57 6.28 11.45 -15.42
N GLY A 58 6.85 11.07 -14.27
CA GLY A 58 7.76 9.95 -14.19
C GLY A 58 7.05 8.61 -14.27
N VAL A 59 7.60 7.66 -15.02
CA VAL A 59 7.09 6.28 -15.13
C VAL A 59 8.02 5.33 -14.43
N ALA A 60 7.50 4.54 -13.49
CA ALA A 60 8.32 3.58 -12.76
C ALA A 60 8.78 2.44 -13.68
N PHE A 61 7.87 1.87 -14.47
CA PHE A 61 8.22 0.83 -15.41
C PHE A 61 7.41 0.98 -16.71
N HIS A 62 8.05 1.46 -17.77
CA HIS A 62 7.46 1.62 -19.08
C HIS A 62 7.85 0.49 -20.04
N ILE A 63 6.89 -0.14 -20.66
CA ILE A 63 7.05 -1.17 -21.70
C ILE A 63 6.49 -0.63 -23.00
N ALA A 64 7.36 -0.37 -23.96
CA ALA A 64 6.98 0.16 -25.29
C ALA A 64 6.21 -0.88 -26.12
N GLU A 65 5.84 -0.53 -27.34
CA GLU A 65 5.01 -1.36 -28.21
C GLU A 65 5.73 -2.63 -28.70
N ASN A 66 4.96 -3.69 -28.97
CA ASN A 66 5.43 -4.95 -29.55
C ASN A 66 6.44 -5.71 -28.68
N CYS A 67 6.45 -5.50 -27.37
CA CYS A 67 7.34 -6.17 -26.42
C CYS A 67 6.73 -7.49 -25.90
N HIS A 68 7.61 -8.43 -25.53
CA HIS A 68 7.22 -9.63 -24.78
C HIS A 68 8.08 -9.69 -23.50
N ILE A 69 7.53 -9.27 -22.39
CA ILE A 69 8.26 -9.11 -21.14
C ILE A 69 7.73 -10.08 -20.10
N THR A 70 8.65 -10.88 -19.55
CA THR A 70 8.38 -11.69 -18.35
C THR A 70 9.03 -11.00 -17.16
N VAL A 71 8.22 -10.60 -16.20
CA VAL A 71 8.67 -10.07 -14.90
C VAL A 71 8.66 -11.19 -13.89
N ILE A 72 9.79 -11.45 -13.25
CA ILE A 72 9.92 -12.40 -12.16
C ILE A 72 10.09 -11.62 -10.87
N LEU A 73 9.13 -11.78 -9.97
CA LEU A 73 9.12 -11.09 -8.68
C LEU A 73 9.90 -11.88 -7.63
N GLU A 74 10.86 -11.23 -7.01
CA GLU A 74 11.59 -11.70 -5.85
C GLU A 74 11.64 -10.59 -4.79
N GLY A 75 11.54 -10.95 -3.50
CA GLY A 75 11.49 -9.96 -2.42
C GLY A 75 10.27 -9.04 -2.49
N ASN A 76 10.44 -7.77 -2.09
CA ASN A 76 9.38 -6.78 -2.02
C ASN A 76 9.65 -5.63 -3.00
N ASN A 77 8.77 -5.47 -3.98
CA ASN A 77 8.92 -4.49 -5.04
C ASN A 77 7.82 -3.43 -4.94
N ILE A 78 8.17 -2.17 -5.04
CA ILE A 78 7.24 -1.04 -5.02
C ILE A 78 7.50 -0.18 -6.25
N LEU A 79 6.47 0.05 -7.03
CA LEU A 79 6.50 0.89 -8.22
C LEU A 79 5.41 1.94 -8.10
N HIS A 80 5.79 3.21 -8.12
CA HIS A 80 4.86 4.34 -8.06
C HIS A 80 5.19 5.34 -9.16
N SER A 81 4.28 5.49 -10.11
CA SER A 81 4.41 6.42 -11.23
C SER A 81 3.76 7.77 -10.93
N GLY A 82 4.23 8.78 -11.64
CA GLY A 82 3.65 10.11 -11.62
C GLY A 82 2.31 10.17 -12.38
N ARG A 83 1.75 11.36 -12.46
CA ARG A 83 0.44 11.66 -13.03
C ARG A 83 0.29 11.06 -14.43
N GLU A 84 -0.88 10.52 -14.72
CA GLU A 84 -1.27 9.93 -16.01
C GLU A 84 -0.51 8.66 -16.42
N MET A 85 0.40 8.16 -15.57
CA MET A 85 1.24 7.01 -15.87
C MET A 85 0.90 5.82 -14.98
N ALA A 86 0.77 4.62 -15.58
CA ALA A 86 0.62 3.39 -14.81
C ALA A 86 1.96 3.01 -14.14
N ALA A 87 1.92 2.35 -12.98
CA ALA A 87 3.15 1.91 -12.31
C ALA A 87 3.94 0.91 -13.18
N ILE A 88 3.25 -0.07 -13.77
CA ILE A 88 3.76 -0.80 -14.94
C ILE A 88 2.91 -0.37 -16.13
N GLN A 89 3.46 0.53 -16.93
CA GLN A 89 2.79 1.05 -18.11
C GLN A 89 3.12 0.20 -19.33
N LEU A 90 2.12 -0.46 -19.85
CA LEU A 90 2.22 -1.31 -21.03
C LEU A 90 1.65 -0.58 -22.25
N ARG A 91 2.34 -0.65 -23.40
CA ARG A 91 1.82 -0.12 -24.66
C ARG A 91 1.18 -1.23 -25.50
N LYS A 92 0.41 -0.82 -26.51
CA LYS A 92 -0.32 -1.74 -27.39
C LYS A 92 0.56 -2.82 -28.00
N GLN A 93 -0.03 -3.97 -28.31
CA GLN A 93 0.61 -5.12 -28.97
C GLN A 93 1.77 -5.73 -28.14
N SER A 94 1.90 -5.35 -26.88
CA SER A 94 2.88 -5.96 -25.96
C SER A 94 2.21 -6.99 -25.07
N VAL A 95 2.99 -7.92 -24.59
CA VAL A 95 2.58 -8.93 -23.62
C VAL A 95 3.44 -8.80 -22.38
N LEU A 96 2.80 -8.60 -21.23
CA LEU A 96 3.41 -8.63 -19.93
C LEU A 96 3.02 -9.91 -19.21
N ASN A 97 3.98 -10.74 -18.86
CA ASN A 97 3.79 -11.91 -18.00
C ASN A 97 4.45 -11.68 -16.63
N ILE A 98 3.70 -11.77 -15.55
CA ILE A 98 4.20 -11.60 -14.18
C ILE A 98 4.14 -12.94 -13.45
N LYS A 99 5.25 -13.32 -12.83
CA LYS A 99 5.35 -14.52 -12.00
C LYS A 99 6.42 -14.40 -10.92
N GLY A 100 6.59 -15.43 -10.11
CA GLY A 100 7.56 -15.48 -9.02
C GLY A 100 6.87 -15.67 -7.67
N ASN A 101 7.65 -15.59 -6.59
CA ASN A 101 7.17 -15.75 -5.21
C ASN A 101 7.28 -14.42 -4.41
N GLY A 102 7.77 -13.37 -5.03
CA GLY A 102 7.88 -12.04 -4.44
C GLY A 102 6.56 -11.27 -4.43
N LYS A 103 6.64 -10.06 -3.89
CA LYS A 103 5.55 -9.09 -3.82
C LYS A 103 5.80 -7.92 -4.76
N LEU A 104 4.73 -7.43 -5.38
CA LEU A 104 4.69 -6.18 -6.13
C LEU A 104 3.56 -5.31 -5.61
N ILE A 105 3.89 -4.07 -5.25
CA ILE A 105 2.90 -3.01 -5.00
C ILE A 105 3.04 -2.00 -6.13
N ALA A 106 1.97 -1.79 -6.88
CA ALA A 106 1.96 -0.95 -8.08
C ALA A 106 0.93 0.18 -7.92
N TYR A 107 1.41 1.41 -7.75
CA TYR A 107 0.58 2.61 -7.66
C TYR A 107 0.62 3.36 -9.00
N GLY A 108 -0.50 3.44 -9.69
CA GLY A 108 -0.67 4.34 -10.83
C GLY A 108 -0.76 5.80 -10.39
N GLY A 109 -0.40 6.72 -11.26
CA GLY A 109 -0.66 8.13 -11.08
C GLY A 109 -2.09 8.50 -11.46
N GLU A 110 -2.50 9.73 -11.15
CA GLU A 110 -3.87 10.24 -11.37
C GLU A 110 -4.39 9.91 -12.77
N GLY A 111 -5.50 9.19 -12.86
CA GLY A 111 -6.14 8.81 -14.11
C GLY A 111 -5.55 7.59 -14.82
N ALA A 112 -4.59 6.89 -14.22
CA ALA A 112 -3.95 5.72 -14.80
C ALA A 112 -4.18 4.46 -13.97
N ALA A 113 -4.01 3.30 -14.58
CA ALA A 113 -4.09 2.00 -13.90
C ALA A 113 -2.86 1.76 -12.99
N GLY A 114 -2.99 0.87 -12.02
CA GLY A 114 -1.82 0.35 -11.29
C GLY A 114 -0.91 -0.43 -12.24
N ILE A 115 -1.48 -1.40 -12.96
CA ILE A 115 -0.78 -2.18 -14.01
C ILE A 115 -1.62 -2.13 -15.27
N GLY A 116 -1.06 -1.62 -16.38
CA GLY A 116 -1.74 -1.59 -17.67
C GLY A 116 -1.63 -0.26 -18.41
N CYS A 117 -2.77 0.37 -18.67
CA CYS A 117 -2.83 1.60 -19.45
C CYS A 117 -2.47 2.84 -18.62
N GLY A 118 -1.68 3.76 -19.19
CA GLY A 118 -1.68 5.15 -18.78
C GLY A 118 -2.94 5.87 -19.29
N TYR A 119 -3.13 7.11 -18.85
CA TYR A 119 -4.30 7.91 -19.16
C TYR A 119 -4.55 8.03 -20.66
N ALA A 120 -5.78 7.71 -21.11
CA ALA A 120 -6.18 7.77 -22.50
C ALA A 120 -5.26 7.00 -23.49
N THR A 121 -4.64 5.89 -23.05
CA THR A 121 -3.76 5.08 -23.89
C THR A 121 -4.31 3.69 -24.17
N GLU A 122 -3.71 2.99 -25.15
CA GLU A 122 -3.96 1.57 -25.40
C GLU A 122 -2.83 0.74 -24.81
N CYS A 123 -3.17 -0.38 -24.15
CA CYS A 123 -2.19 -1.35 -23.66
C CYS A 123 -2.43 -2.75 -24.23
N GLY A 124 -1.41 -3.59 -24.13
CA GLY A 124 -1.43 -4.97 -24.60
C GLY A 124 -1.96 -5.94 -23.55
N ASP A 125 -1.58 -7.21 -23.68
CA ASP A 125 -2.07 -8.30 -22.85
C ASP A 125 -1.31 -8.38 -21.51
N ILE A 126 -2.04 -8.66 -20.43
CA ILE A 126 -1.51 -8.83 -19.08
C ILE A 126 -1.79 -10.26 -18.64
N ILE A 127 -0.74 -10.99 -18.29
CA ILE A 127 -0.81 -12.36 -17.78
C ILE A 127 -0.17 -12.38 -16.38
N ILE A 128 -0.86 -12.92 -15.40
CA ILE A 128 -0.33 -13.11 -14.05
C ILE A 128 -0.41 -14.59 -13.70
N GLU A 129 0.75 -15.23 -13.56
CA GLU A 129 0.84 -16.64 -13.25
C GLU A 129 0.93 -16.89 -11.73
N SER A 130 1.66 -16.03 -11.00
CA SER A 130 1.90 -16.17 -9.56
C SER A 130 2.45 -14.88 -8.96
N GLY A 131 2.71 -14.88 -7.64
CA GLY A 131 3.21 -13.74 -6.87
C GLY A 131 2.11 -13.10 -6.01
N THR A 132 2.52 -12.19 -5.14
CA THR A 132 1.59 -11.33 -4.40
C THR A 132 1.57 -9.97 -5.06
N ILE A 133 0.44 -9.56 -5.65
CA ILE A 133 0.33 -8.33 -6.42
C ILE A 133 -0.76 -7.46 -5.83
N GLU A 134 -0.39 -6.24 -5.48
CA GLU A 134 -1.30 -5.18 -5.08
C GLU A 134 -1.20 -4.07 -6.13
N ALA A 135 -2.28 -3.84 -6.87
CA ALA A 135 -2.33 -2.87 -7.96
C ALA A 135 -3.42 -1.84 -7.71
N TYR A 136 -3.03 -0.60 -7.56
CA TYR A 136 -3.90 0.52 -7.22
C TYR A 136 -3.95 1.51 -8.39
N ALA A 137 -5.16 1.83 -8.85
CA ALA A 137 -5.37 2.94 -9.76
C ALA A 137 -5.02 4.27 -9.08
N GLY A 138 -4.55 5.23 -9.84
CA GLY A 138 -4.20 6.54 -9.31
C GLY A 138 -5.43 7.33 -8.87
N TYR A 139 -5.38 7.84 -7.63
CA TYR A 139 -6.46 8.62 -7.04
C TYR A 139 -6.71 9.91 -7.83
N GLN A 140 -7.99 10.18 -8.09
CA GLN A 140 -8.44 11.42 -8.70
C GLN A 140 -9.15 12.30 -7.66
N HIS A 141 -8.82 13.57 -7.63
CA HIS A 141 -9.50 14.53 -6.78
C HIS A 141 -11.02 14.55 -7.08
N GLU A 142 -11.87 14.75 -6.07
CA GLU A 142 -13.34 14.72 -6.22
C GLU A 142 -13.87 15.70 -7.28
N THR A 143 -13.18 16.81 -7.47
CA THR A 143 -13.50 17.82 -8.49
C THR A 143 -12.99 17.48 -9.89
N SER A 144 -12.24 16.39 -10.04
CA SER A 144 -11.76 15.94 -11.34
C SER A 144 -12.91 15.33 -12.15
N TRP A 145 -13.13 15.86 -13.34
CA TRP A 145 -14.10 15.35 -14.33
C TRP A 145 -13.55 14.17 -15.14
N ARG A 146 -12.41 13.64 -14.77
CA ARG A 146 -11.78 12.50 -15.43
C ARG A 146 -12.49 11.19 -15.07
N ALA A 147 -12.54 10.30 -16.02
CA ALA A 147 -13.12 8.97 -15.84
C ALA A 147 -12.22 8.06 -14.99
N GLY A 148 -12.81 7.13 -14.27
CA GLY A 148 -12.11 6.24 -13.35
C GLY A 148 -11.26 5.18 -14.03
N SER A 149 -10.23 4.71 -13.33
CA SER A 149 -9.26 3.72 -13.79
C SER A 149 -9.37 2.40 -13.02
N ALA A 150 -9.03 1.29 -13.67
CA ALA A 150 -8.92 -0.02 -13.04
C ALA A 150 -7.60 -0.17 -12.29
N GLY A 151 -7.56 -0.98 -11.25
CA GLY A 151 -6.29 -1.39 -10.62
C GLY A 151 -5.40 -2.15 -11.60
N ILE A 152 -5.99 -3.10 -12.35
CA ILE A 152 -5.31 -3.84 -13.42
C ILE A 152 -6.12 -3.70 -14.70
N GLY A 153 -5.53 -3.11 -15.74
CA GLY A 153 -6.12 -3.01 -17.08
C GLY A 153 -6.21 -1.59 -17.64
N GLY A 154 -7.44 -1.10 -17.81
CA GLY A 154 -7.74 0.17 -18.47
C GLY A 154 -7.57 1.38 -17.54
N ALA A 155 -7.33 2.54 -18.15
CA ALA A 155 -7.21 3.83 -17.50
C ALA A 155 -8.39 4.75 -17.83
N GLY A 156 -8.42 5.93 -17.22
CA GLY A 156 -9.43 6.96 -17.52
C GLY A 156 -9.34 7.49 -18.94
N GLN A 157 -10.37 8.22 -19.39
CA GLN A 157 -10.45 8.83 -20.71
C GLN A 157 -10.11 10.33 -20.69
N TYR A 158 -9.68 10.86 -21.84
CA TYR A 158 -9.42 12.28 -22.03
C TYR A 158 -9.96 12.77 -23.38
N ALA A 159 -10.76 13.84 -23.35
CA ALA A 159 -11.26 14.52 -24.55
C ALA A 159 -11.85 13.53 -25.60
N GLY A 160 -12.60 12.53 -25.14
CA GLY A 160 -13.20 11.50 -25.99
C GLY A 160 -12.25 10.38 -26.43
N ARG A 161 -10.97 10.42 -26.04
CA ARG A 161 -10.03 9.30 -26.24
C ARG A 161 -10.20 8.30 -25.10
N LYS A 162 -10.72 7.13 -25.42
CA LYS A 162 -10.97 6.04 -24.48
C LYS A 162 -9.74 5.15 -24.39
N SER A 163 -9.45 4.64 -23.19
CA SER A 163 -8.43 3.61 -23.02
C SER A 163 -8.91 2.27 -23.60
N LYS A 164 -7.96 1.49 -24.10
CA LYS A 164 -8.22 0.14 -24.56
C LYS A 164 -7.17 -0.80 -24.01
N CYS A 165 -7.56 -1.74 -23.17
CA CYS A 165 -6.68 -2.79 -22.71
C CYS A 165 -6.85 -4.08 -23.54
N GLY A 166 -5.75 -4.85 -23.66
CA GLY A 166 -5.76 -6.18 -24.24
C GLY A 166 -6.44 -7.21 -23.36
N ASN A 167 -6.06 -8.47 -23.49
CA ASN A 167 -6.57 -9.52 -22.61
C ASN A 167 -5.93 -9.43 -21.22
N ILE A 168 -6.69 -9.79 -20.20
CA ILE A 168 -6.20 -9.93 -18.83
C ILE A 168 -6.44 -11.37 -18.38
N ILE A 169 -5.36 -12.08 -18.08
CA ILE A 169 -5.41 -13.49 -17.71
C ILE A 169 -4.70 -13.66 -16.36
N ILE A 170 -5.44 -14.00 -15.31
CA ILE A 170 -4.90 -14.26 -13.98
C ILE A 170 -5.07 -15.76 -13.69
N LEU A 171 -3.95 -16.47 -13.69
CA LEU A 171 -3.90 -17.93 -13.51
C LEU A 171 -3.73 -18.31 -12.03
N GLY A 172 -3.03 -17.47 -11.25
CA GLY A 172 -2.73 -17.75 -9.85
C GLY A 172 -2.15 -16.54 -9.13
N GLY A 173 -1.59 -16.76 -7.94
CA GLY A 173 -1.06 -15.72 -7.06
C GLY A 173 -2.07 -15.25 -6.01
N LYS A 174 -1.72 -14.17 -5.33
CA LYS A 174 -2.60 -13.42 -4.41
C LYS A 174 -2.72 -12.01 -4.95
N ILE A 175 -3.87 -11.68 -5.50
CA ILE A 175 -4.08 -10.42 -6.23
C ILE A 175 -5.05 -9.54 -5.46
N ILE A 176 -4.65 -8.29 -5.24
CA ILE A 176 -5.49 -7.20 -4.79
C ILE A 176 -5.40 -6.12 -5.88
N ALA A 177 -6.50 -5.83 -6.53
CA ALA A 177 -6.60 -4.72 -7.46
C ALA A 177 -7.65 -3.74 -6.92
N LYS A 178 -7.36 -2.46 -7.01
CA LYS A 178 -8.27 -1.39 -6.55
C LYS A 178 -8.42 -0.34 -7.63
N ARG A 179 -9.67 -0.15 -8.06
CA ARG A 179 -10.07 0.94 -8.96
C ARG A 179 -10.09 2.29 -8.25
N ASP A 180 -10.01 3.36 -9.00
CA ASP A 180 -10.41 4.70 -8.59
C ASP A 180 -11.65 5.10 -9.36
N LYS A 181 -12.73 5.50 -8.70
CA LYS A 181 -14.03 5.95 -9.27
C LYS A 181 -14.63 5.11 -10.41
N GLY A 182 -13.91 4.15 -10.96
CA GLY A 182 -14.32 3.29 -12.07
C GLY A 182 -15.24 2.15 -11.65
N ASN A 183 -15.67 1.36 -12.65
CA ASN A 183 -16.58 0.23 -12.43
C ASN A 183 -15.84 -1.07 -12.09
N TRP A 184 -14.55 -1.19 -12.45
CA TRP A 184 -13.83 -2.46 -12.41
C TRP A 184 -12.50 -2.34 -11.71
N ASP A 185 -12.22 -3.26 -10.78
CA ASP A 185 -10.90 -3.42 -10.18
C ASP A 185 -9.93 -4.09 -11.16
N ILE A 186 -10.47 -5.04 -11.96
CA ILE A 186 -9.77 -5.71 -13.06
C ILE A 186 -10.64 -5.61 -14.31
N GLY A 187 -10.15 -4.92 -15.34
CA GLY A 187 -10.92 -4.71 -16.58
C GLY A 187 -10.65 -3.38 -17.26
N PRO A 188 -11.61 -2.86 -18.04
CA PRO A 188 -11.47 -1.56 -18.67
C PRO A 188 -11.54 -0.42 -17.66
N GLY A 189 -10.96 0.73 -17.97
CA GLY A 189 -11.33 1.98 -17.33
C GLY A 189 -12.73 2.42 -17.74
N ASP A 190 -13.24 3.47 -17.10
CA ASP A 190 -14.56 4.02 -17.43
C ASP A 190 -14.64 4.38 -18.90
N GLU A 191 -15.75 3.97 -19.53
CA GLU A 191 -15.99 4.10 -20.97
C GLU A 191 -14.91 3.47 -21.88
N GLY A 192 -13.88 2.83 -21.30
CA GLY A 192 -12.86 2.08 -22.04
C GLY A 192 -13.37 0.73 -22.52
N THR A 193 -12.49 0.03 -23.23
CA THR A 193 -12.72 -1.36 -23.67
C THR A 193 -11.59 -2.24 -23.22
N CYS A 194 -11.87 -3.52 -23.04
CA CYS A 194 -10.90 -4.55 -22.71
C CYS A 194 -11.09 -5.76 -23.61
N GLY A 195 -10.04 -6.53 -23.82
CA GLY A 195 -10.12 -7.86 -24.40
C GLY A 195 -10.81 -8.85 -23.44
N ASN A 196 -10.50 -10.13 -23.61
CA ASN A 196 -11.03 -11.15 -22.72
C ASN A 196 -10.41 -11.04 -21.34
N VAL A 197 -11.23 -11.05 -20.31
CA VAL A 197 -10.78 -11.11 -18.91
C VAL A 197 -11.08 -12.50 -18.36
N LYS A 198 -10.03 -13.24 -17.97
CA LYS A 198 -10.11 -14.56 -17.36
C LYS A 198 -9.35 -14.54 -16.05
N VAL A 199 -10.03 -14.81 -14.96
CA VAL A 199 -9.44 -14.72 -13.61
C VAL A 199 -9.72 -16.01 -12.84
N ASN A 200 -8.68 -16.59 -12.25
CA ASN A 200 -8.83 -17.65 -11.27
C ASN A 200 -9.43 -17.05 -9.99
N LYS A 201 -10.64 -17.46 -9.63
CA LYS A 201 -11.37 -16.95 -8.46
C LYS A 201 -10.62 -17.12 -7.15
N ASN A 202 -9.75 -18.11 -7.04
CA ASN A 202 -8.94 -18.36 -5.84
C ASN A 202 -7.72 -17.42 -5.73
N ALA A 203 -7.42 -16.70 -6.80
CA ALA A 203 -6.29 -15.76 -6.83
C ALA A 203 -6.68 -14.32 -6.42
N ILE A 204 -7.98 -14.02 -6.36
CA ILE A 204 -8.52 -12.68 -6.10
C ILE A 204 -9.41 -12.68 -4.86
N ALA A 205 -9.59 -11.54 -4.21
CA ALA A 205 -10.58 -11.37 -3.16
C ALA A 205 -12.01 -11.47 -3.72
N PRO A 206 -12.98 -12.03 -2.96
CA PRO A 206 -14.35 -12.28 -3.43
C PRO A 206 -15.13 -11.02 -3.83
N ASP A 207 -14.77 -9.87 -3.24
CA ASP A 207 -15.42 -8.57 -3.42
C ASP A 207 -14.90 -7.76 -4.61
N MET A 208 -13.88 -8.27 -5.30
CA MET A 208 -13.30 -7.56 -6.45
C MET A 208 -14.23 -7.54 -7.64
N CYS A 209 -14.44 -6.37 -8.19
CA CYS A 209 -15.23 -6.17 -9.42
C CYS A 209 -14.38 -6.50 -10.65
N VAL A 210 -14.67 -7.63 -11.29
CA VAL A 210 -13.96 -8.12 -12.48
C VAL A 210 -14.85 -8.05 -13.71
N TYR A 211 -14.37 -7.43 -14.78
CA TYR A 211 -15.09 -7.28 -16.05
C TYR A 211 -15.43 -8.64 -16.67
N GLY A 212 -16.69 -8.80 -17.10
CA GLY A 212 -17.19 -10.04 -17.68
C GLY A 212 -17.57 -11.13 -16.68
N PHE A 213 -17.37 -10.92 -15.36
CA PHE A 213 -17.98 -11.74 -14.34
C PHE A 213 -19.34 -11.14 -13.99
N ALA A 214 -20.40 -11.95 -14.05
CA ALA A 214 -21.71 -11.53 -13.58
C ALA A 214 -21.61 -11.24 -12.07
N THR A 215 -21.60 -9.96 -11.72
CA THR A 215 -21.92 -9.55 -10.37
C THR A 215 -23.42 -9.80 -10.23
N SER A 216 -23.82 -10.74 -9.38
CA SER A 216 -25.20 -10.80 -8.92
C SER A 216 -25.49 -9.44 -8.27
N GLU A 217 -26.35 -8.63 -8.90
CA GLU A 217 -26.88 -7.42 -8.25
C GLU A 217 -27.44 -7.82 -6.88
N PRO A 218 -27.20 -7.04 -5.84
CA PRO A 218 -27.82 -7.26 -4.55
C PRO A 218 -29.31 -6.93 -4.67
N THR A 219 -30.13 -7.91 -5.04
CA THR A 219 -31.56 -7.84 -4.81
C THR A 219 -31.82 -7.95 -3.31
N HIS A 220 -32.19 -6.85 -2.71
CA HIS A 220 -32.75 -6.82 -1.36
C HIS A 220 -33.98 -7.70 -1.26
N THR A 221 -33.80 -8.92 -0.79
CA THR A 221 -34.88 -9.73 -0.18
C THR A 221 -34.28 -10.48 1.01
N PRO A 222 -34.82 -10.35 2.20
CA PRO A 222 -34.31 -11.02 3.39
C PRO A 222 -34.66 -12.49 3.33
N ILE A 223 -33.67 -13.38 3.30
CA ILE A 223 -33.87 -14.83 3.44
C ILE A 223 -33.42 -15.22 4.87
N PRO A 224 -34.22 -16.06 5.59
CA PRO A 224 -33.90 -16.38 6.97
C PRO A 224 -32.66 -17.28 7.07
N THR A 225 -31.80 -16.92 7.99
CA THR A 225 -30.52 -17.55 8.32
C THR A 225 -30.70 -18.96 8.88
N PRO A 226 -29.90 -19.95 8.42
CA PRO A 226 -29.51 -21.07 9.26
C PRO A 226 -28.28 -20.70 10.08
N ASN A 227 -28.31 -21.12 11.31
CA ASN A 227 -27.32 -20.90 12.36
C ASN A 227 -25.91 -21.38 11.95
N PRO A 228 -24.87 -20.54 11.93
CA PRO A 228 -23.50 -20.98 11.77
C PRO A 228 -22.82 -21.21 13.12
N GLU A 229 -21.99 -22.25 13.17
CA GLU A 229 -21.09 -22.54 14.27
C GLU A 229 -20.07 -21.39 14.49
N PRO A 230 -19.56 -21.20 15.71
CA PRO A 230 -18.85 -19.98 16.09
C PRO A 230 -17.43 -19.92 15.54
N THR A 231 -17.22 -19.03 14.59
CA THR A 231 -15.89 -18.48 14.31
C THR A 231 -15.52 -17.45 15.37
N PRO A 232 -14.25 -17.30 15.76
CA PRO A 232 -13.88 -16.36 16.81
C PRO A 232 -14.14 -14.91 16.36
N HIS A 233 -15.21 -14.36 16.90
CA HIS A 233 -15.56 -12.95 16.71
C HIS A 233 -14.59 -12.06 17.50
N PHE A 234 -13.94 -11.13 16.82
CA PHE A 234 -13.42 -9.93 17.46
C PHE A 234 -14.60 -9.22 18.14
N GLY A 235 -14.51 -9.05 19.46
CA GLY A 235 -15.60 -8.50 20.25
C GLY A 235 -15.99 -7.08 19.84
N THR A 236 -17.00 -7.00 19.01
CA THR A 236 -17.65 -5.74 18.59
C THR A 236 -18.74 -5.29 19.57
N GLU A 237 -18.94 -5.97 20.70
CA GLU A 237 -20.08 -5.70 21.59
C GLU A 237 -19.99 -4.37 22.37
N GLN A 238 -18.84 -3.67 22.35
CA GLN A 238 -18.73 -2.36 23.00
C GLN A 238 -18.79 -1.16 22.05
N TYR A 239 -18.70 -1.38 20.74
CA TYR A 239 -18.68 -0.33 19.70
C TYR A 239 -19.60 -0.63 18.51
N GLY A 240 -20.63 -1.45 18.72
CA GLY A 240 -21.67 -1.72 17.71
C GLY A 240 -22.28 -0.42 17.20
N ASP A 241 -22.32 -0.26 15.87
CA ASP A 241 -22.92 0.86 15.12
C ASP A 241 -22.19 2.22 15.07
N LEU A 242 -20.99 2.36 15.63
CA LEU A 242 -20.22 3.58 15.41
C LEU A 242 -19.46 3.48 14.06
N LYS A 243 -19.97 4.18 13.05
CA LYS A 243 -19.25 4.35 11.76
C LYS A 243 -17.88 5.05 11.96
N HIS A 244 -17.68 5.76 13.06
CA HIS A 244 -16.49 6.54 13.38
C HIS A 244 -16.06 6.29 14.83
N ILE A 245 -14.91 5.66 15.02
CA ILE A 245 -14.32 5.41 16.34
C ILE A 245 -13.37 6.57 16.65
N PRO A 246 -13.64 7.40 17.67
CA PRO A 246 -12.76 8.53 18.01
C PRO A 246 -11.41 8.04 18.54
N ILE A 247 -10.33 8.62 18.06
CA ILE A 247 -8.94 8.28 18.39
C ILE A 247 -8.24 9.52 18.94
N PRO A 248 -7.76 9.52 20.19
CA PRO A 248 -7.10 10.68 20.78
C PRO A 248 -5.67 10.90 20.26
N ASN A 249 -5.04 9.88 19.70
CA ASN A 249 -3.63 9.81 19.37
C ASN A 249 -3.37 9.43 17.89
N ALA A 250 -4.24 9.88 17.00
CA ALA A 250 -4.21 9.55 15.56
C ALA A 250 -2.90 9.97 14.87
N GLY A 251 -2.22 11.01 15.37
CA GLY A 251 -0.94 11.46 14.84
C GLY A 251 0.22 10.46 15.00
N LEU A 252 0.05 9.42 15.81
CA LEU A 252 1.03 8.32 15.92
C LEU A 252 1.37 7.68 14.57
N ALA A 253 0.44 7.70 13.62
CA ALA A 253 0.66 7.18 12.26
C ALA A 253 1.90 7.76 11.57
N ILE A 254 2.28 9.00 11.90
CA ILE A 254 3.48 9.66 11.35
C ILE A 254 4.76 8.86 11.66
N LEU A 255 4.80 8.18 12.80
CA LEU A 255 5.96 7.38 13.23
C LEU A 255 5.92 5.92 12.73
N SER A 256 4.89 5.52 11.99
CA SER A 256 4.72 4.14 11.54
C SER A 256 5.97 3.51 10.88
N PRO A 257 6.75 4.20 10.03
CA PRO A 257 7.92 3.58 9.40
C PRO A 257 9.05 3.23 10.38
N PHE A 258 9.06 3.85 11.56
CA PHE A 258 10.09 3.61 12.57
C PHE A 258 9.74 2.47 13.53
N LEU A 259 8.46 2.09 13.64
CA LEU A 259 7.98 1.12 14.62
C LEU A 259 8.59 -0.29 14.45
N PRO A 260 8.79 -0.84 13.25
CA PRO A 260 9.44 -2.13 13.10
C PRO A 260 10.85 -2.15 13.67
N MET A 261 11.62 -1.08 13.45
CA MET A 261 12.98 -0.96 13.99
C MET A 261 12.98 -0.78 15.50
N LEU A 262 12.01 -0.03 16.05
CA LEU A 262 11.82 0.14 17.49
C LEU A 262 11.64 -1.21 18.18
N PHE A 263 10.65 -1.99 17.74
CA PHE A 263 10.34 -3.29 18.34
C PHE A 263 11.44 -4.35 18.13
N MET A 264 12.16 -4.25 17.01
CA MET A 264 13.32 -5.10 16.77
C MET A 264 14.48 -4.78 17.74
N ARG A 265 14.78 -3.50 17.98
CA ARG A 265 15.83 -3.09 18.93
C ARG A 265 15.50 -3.50 20.36
N LEU A 266 14.23 -3.53 20.70
CA LEU A 266 13.75 -3.98 22.01
C LEU A 266 13.58 -5.51 22.11
N ASN A 267 14.01 -6.27 21.10
CA ASN A 267 13.87 -7.73 21.03
C ASN A 267 12.43 -8.22 21.26
N MET A 268 11.42 -7.46 20.80
CA MET A 268 9.99 -7.79 20.97
C MET A 268 9.43 -8.63 19.83
N LEU A 269 10.12 -8.70 18.68
CA LEU A 269 9.67 -9.42 17.49
C LEU A 269 10.34 -10.79 17.38
N SER A 270 9.61 -11.73 16.79
CA SER A 270 10.12 -13.03 16.35
C SER A 270 11.27 -12.87 15.34
N GLN A 271 12.03 -13.94 15.14
CA GLN A 271 13.20 -13.94 14.26
C GLN A 271 12.85 -13.58 12.81
N ASP A 272 11.68 -13.99 12.34
CA ASP A 272 11.12 -13.67 11.02
C ASP A 272 10.41 -12.30 10.96
N ARG A 273 10.32 -11.59 12.10
CA ARG A 273 9.66 -10.27 12.27
C ARG A 273 8.17 -10.23 11.91
N ARG A 274 7.52 -11.38 11.80
CA ARG A 274 6.10 -11.48 11.46
C ARG A 274 5.17 -11.52 12.66
N SER A 275 5.72 -11.67 13.84
CA SER A 275 4.94 -11.70 15.09
C SER A 275 5.72 -11.10 16.25
N PHE A 276 5.01 -10.79 17.32
CA PHE A 276 5.64 -10.50 18.60
C PHE A 276 6.02 -11.81 19.30
N ASN A 277 7.12 -11.79 20.07
CA ASN A 277 7.64 -12.96 20.78
C ASN A 277 6.67 -13.53 21.81
N SER A 278 5.85 -12.68 22.40
CA SER A 278 4.90 -13.06 23.45
C SER A 278 3.75 -12.06 23.56
N ASN A 279 2.67 -12.45 24.24
CA ASN A 279 1.58 -11.53 24.60
C ASN A 279 2.06 -10.40 25.53
N GLU A 280 3.01 -10.67 26.40
CA GLU A 280 3.64 -9.64 27.25
C GLU A 280 4.36 -8.59 26.39
N SER A 281 5.12 -9.02 25.35
CA SER A 281 5.77 -8.11 24.41
C SER A 281 4.75 -7.24 23.67
N LYS A 282 3.59 -7.78 23.30
CA LYS A 282 2.49 -6.99 22.70
C LYS A 282 1.93 -5.95 23.65
N VAL A 283 1.65 -6.34 24.90
CA VAL A 283 1.16 -5.42 25.92
C VAL A 283 2.16 -4.30 26.15
N ARG A 284 3.44 -4.62 26.35
CA ARG A 284 4.49 -3.59 26.51
C ARG A 284 4.57 -2.68 25.30
N ALA A 285 4.50 -3.22 24.06
CA ALA A 285 4.51 -2.44 22.84
C ALA A 285 3.36 -1.43 22.75
N ILE A 286 2.15 -1.77 23.21
CA ILE A 286 1.02 -0.85 23.29
C ILE A 286 1.35 0.37 24.16
N PHE A 287 1.98 0.18 25.30
CA PHE A 287 2.35 1.27 26.22
C PHE A 287 3.58 2.04 25.71
N ILE A 288 4.51 1.39 25.02
CA ILE A 288 5.61 2.06 24.32
C ILE A 288 5.06 3.02 23.24
N LEU A 289 4.06 2.60 22.45
CA LEU A 289 3.40 3.47 21.51
C LEU A 289 2.74 4.68 22.19
N GLN A 290 2.13 4.47 23.36
CA GLN A 290 1.54 5.56 24.12
C GLN A 290 2.59 6.54 24.63
N ARG A 291 3.75 6.03 25.07
CA ARG A 291 4.87 6.86 25.52
C ARG A 291 5.50 7.70 24.42
N LEU A 292 5.48 7.23 23.17
CA LEU A 292 5.90 8.04 22.01
C LEU A 292 5.07 9.30 21.83
N ILE A 293 3.78 9.26 22.20
CA ILE A 293 2.84 10.35 21.98
C ILE A 293 2.94 11.41 23.07
N ALA A 294 3.06 10.98 24.32
CA ALA A 294 3.13 11.85 25.48
C ALA A 294 4.09 11.28 26.52
N ASN A 295 4.93 12.14 27.07
CA ASN A 295 5.85 11.78 28.15
C ASN A 295 5.13 11.75 29.50
N GLU A 296 4.04 10.98 29.59
CA GLU A 296 3.20 10.88 30.78
C GLU A 296 3.24 9.46 31.34
N ASP A 297 3.42 9.36 32.64
CA ASP A 297 3.31 8.13 33.39
C ASP A 297 1.98 8.16 34.19
N ARG A 298 0.90 7.70 33.56
CA ARG A 298 -0.44 7.67 34.13
C ARG A 298 -1.18 6.38 33.79
N GLU A 299 -2.32 6.19 34.41
CA GLU A 299 -3.27 5.16 33.98
C GLU A 299 -3.98 5.59 32.68
N TYR A 300 -4.24 4.62 31.81
CA TYR A 300 -4.94 4.81 30.56
C TYR A 300 -6.19 3.95 30.52
N ASP A 301 -7.27 4.51 29.97
CA ASP A 301 -8.46 3.75 29.62
C ASP A 301 -8.28 3.02 28.29
N GLU A 302 -9.04 1.96 28.05
CA GLU A 302 -8.96 1.19 26.80
C GLU A 302 -9.19 2.02 25.55
N LYS A 303 -10.08 3.03 25.63
CA LYS A 303 -10.33 3.98 24.54
C LYS A 303 -9.11 4.80 24.14
N ASP A 304 -8.22 5.12 25.10
CA ASP A 304 -7.00 5.87 24.85
C ASP A 304 -5.96 5.02 24.09
N LEU A 305 -6.05 3.70 24.25
CA LEU A 305 -5.12 2.71 23.69
C LEU A 305 -5.65 2.01 22.44
N PHE A 306 -6.82 2.39 21.93
CA PHE A 306 -7.48 1.69 20.83
C PHE A 306 -6.61 1.61 19.57
N LEU A 307 -6.05 2.74 19.12
CA LEU A 307 -5.15 2.78 17.96
C LEU A 307 -3.90 1.92 18.21
N ASN A 308 -3.33 2.00 19.41
CA ASN A 308 -2.13 1.23 19.77
C ASN A 308 -2.40 -0.28 19.72
N ARG A 309 -3.57 -0.73 20.21
CA ARG A 309 -4.02 -2.14 20.10
C ARG A 309 -4.11 -2.59 18.66
N LEU A 310 -4.72 -1.75 17.81
CA LEU A 310 -4.87 -2.03 16.38
C LEU A 310 -3.51 -2.18 15.70
N LEU A 311 -2.58 -1.24 15.94
CA LEU A 311 -1.24 -1.27 15.34
C LEU A 311 -0.39 -2.49 15.78
N ILE A 312 -0.64 -3.01 16.99
CA ILE A 312 0.08 -4.19 17.52
C ILE A 312 -0.63 -5.51 17.17
N ASN A 313 -1.80 -5.45 16.58
CA ASN A 313 -2.66 -6.62 16.37
C ASN A 313 -2.91 -7.37 17.70
N TYR A 314 -3.38 -6.62 18.72
CA TYR A 314 -3.74 -7.18 20.02
C TYR A 314 -5.24 -7.37 20.10
N PRO A 315 -5.75 -8.57 20.40
CA PRO A 315 -7.18 -8.87 20.37
C PRO A 315 -8.00 -7.94 21.28
N SER A 316 -9.14 -7.46 20.78
CA SER A 316 -10.01 -6.53 21.52
C SER A 316 -10.68 -7.14 22.76
N ASN A 317 -10.84 -8.46 22.76
CA ASN A 317 -11.41 -9.22 23.89
C ASN A 317 -10.40 -9.56 24.98
N GLU A 318 -9.11 -9.32 24.77
CA GLU A 318 -8.11 -9.52 25.83
C GLU A 318 -7.96 -8.24 26.67
N PRO A 319 -8.02 -8.31 27.99
CA PRO A 319 -7.91 -7.14 28.84
C PRO A 319 -6.49 -6.55 28.80
N LEU A 320 -6.40 -5.23 28.89
CA LEU A 320 -5.13 -4.52 29.09
C LEU A 320 -5.01 -4.03 30.51
N PRO A 321 -3.80 -4.05 31.10
CA PRO A 321 -3.55 -3.35 32.33
C PRO A 321 -3.73 -1.84 32.14
N LYS A 322 -4.14 -1.12 33.16
CA LYS A 322 -4.26 0.35 33.08
C LYS A 322 -2.93 1.07 32.97
N ARG A 323 -1.86 0.43 33.43
CA ARG A 323 -0.50 0.99 33.46
C ARG A 323 0.53 -0.12 33.32
N VAL A 324 1.61 0.18 32.60
CA VAL A 324 2.81 -0.66 32.50
C VAL A 324 4.04 0.22 32.77
N GLU A 325 4.86 -0.16 33.71
CA GLU A 325 6.15 0.50 33.91
C GLU A 325 7.14 0.08 32.83
N LEU A 326 7.64 1.07 32.09
CA LEU A 326 8.66 0.89 31.08
C LEU A 326 10.04 0.93 31.73
N ASN A 327 10.92 0.02 31.31
CA ASN A 327 12.29 -0.01 31.81
C ASN A 327 13.14 1.08 31.13
N GLN A 328 14.37 1.28 31.65
CA GLN A 328 15.25 2.35 31.17
C GLN A 328 15.68 2.15 29.69
N ASP A 329 15.85 0.91 29.23
CA ASP A 329 16.24 0.62 27.84
C ASP A 329 15.10 0.95 26.88
N GLU A 330 13.85 0.67 27.26
CA GLU A 330 12.66 1.06 26.51
C GLU A 330 12.54 2.58 26.41
N LEU A 331 12.71 3.29 27.54
CA LEU A 331 12.67 4.76 27.57
C LEU A 331 13.77 5.37 26.70
N ASN A 332 15.00 4.90 26.81
CA ASN A 332 16.12 5.38 25.99
C ASN A 332 15.90 5.13 24.50
N THR A 333 15.30 3.99 24.17
CA THR A 333 15.01 3.64 22.75
C THR A 333 13.88 4.50 22.18
N ILE A 334 12.85 4.81 22.97
CA ILE A 334 11.78 5.75 22.64
C ILE A 334 12.36 7.15 22.36
N ASP A 335 13.17 7.67 23.28
CA ASP A 335 13.78 8.99 23.15
C ASP A 335 14.69 9.08 21.92
N SER A 336 15.48 8.02 21.65
CA SER A 336 16.32 7.91 20.47
C SER A 336 15.50 7.91 19.16
N LEU A 337 14.35 7.25 19.13
CA LEU A 337 13.44 7.25 17.98
C LEU A 337 12.87 8.66 17.75
N LEU A 338 12.34 9.30 18.78
CA LEU A 338 11.76 10.65 18.70
C LEU A 338 12.80 11.68 18.24
N GLU A 339 14.02 11.61 18.76
CA GLU A 339 15.10 12.49 18.34
C GLU A 339 15.51 12.22 16.88
N THR A 340 15.54 10.95 16.46
CA THR A 340 15.83 10.57 15.06
C THR A 340 14.75 11.09 14.11
N ALA A 341 13.48 10.89 14.43
CA ALA A 341 12.36 11.38 13.62
C ALA A 341 12.39 12.91 13.51
N LYS A 342 12.57 13.61 14.62
CA LYS A 342 12.69 15.08 14.67
C LYS A 342 13.86 15.58 13.84
N THR A 343 15.02 14.96 13.94
CA THR A 343 16.26 15.36 13.23
C THR A 343 16.14 15.14 11.72
N ASN A 344 15.51 14.05 11.31
CA ASN A 344 15.29 13.74 9.90
C ASN A 344 14.21 14.62 9.26
N TRP A 345 13.29 15.15 10.05
CA TRP A 345 12.28 16.08 9.56
C TRP A 345 12.82 17.51 9.58
N SER A 346 13.22 18.02 8.42
CA SER A 346 13.95 19.31 8.28
C SER A 346 13.27 20.48 8.99
N LYS A 347 11.95 20.57 8.97
CA LYS A 347 11.15 21.61 9.62
C LYS A 347 11.04 21.46 11.13
N MET A 348 11.29 20.27 11.66
CA MET A 348 11.23 19.97 13.09
C MET A 348 12.60 19.89 13.76
N ARG A 349 13.68 19.85 13.00
CA ARG A 349 15.06 19.65 13.50
C ARG A 349 15.46 20.56 14.66
N ASN A 350 15.04 21.81 14.61
CA ASN A 350 15.39 22.83 15.62
C ASN A 350 14.32 23.00 16.71
N THR A 351 13.36 22.08 16.81
CA THR A 351 12.32 22.10 17.84
C THR A 351 12.64 21.11 18.96
N SER A 352 11.82 21.08 20.01
CA SER A 352 11.91 20.07 21.05
C SER A 352 11.12 18.81 20.71
N ILE A 353 11.47 17.67 21.32
CA ILE A 353 10.66 16.44 21.25
C ILE A 353 9.21 16.74 21.70
N ARG A 354 9.06 17.51 22.77
CA ARG A 354 7.75 17.92 23.27
C ARG A 354 6.94 18.67 22.21
N ALA A 355 7.55 19.54 21.42
CA ALA A 355 6.88 20.23 20.34
C ALA A 355 6.42 19.26 19.23
N LEU A 356 7.22 18.23 18.90
CA LEU A 356 6.82 17.18 17.98
C LEU A 356 5.61 16.39 18.53
N GLN A 357 5.66 16.01 19.80
CA GLN A 357 4.57 15.28 20.46
C GLN A 357 3.27 16.09 20.50
N GLU A 358 3.30 17.30 21.01
CA GLU A 358 2.10 18.15 21.18
C GLU A 358 1.51 18.63 19.84
N SER A 359 2.35 18.90 18.84
CA SER A 359 1.88 19.41 17.56
C SER A 359 1.41 18.33 16.60
N PHE A 360 2.07 17.19 16.56
CA PHE A 360 1.87 16.21 15.50
C PHE A 360 1.48 14.80 15.97
N LEU A 361 1.94 14.34 17.12
CA LEU A 361 1.67 12.98 17.57
C LEU A 361 0.42 12.89 18.46
N ASN A 362 0.24 13.82 19.38
CA ASN A 362 -0.93 13.90 20.26
C ASN A 362 -2.06 14.67 19.56
N ARG A 363 -2.65 14.04 18.56
CA ARG A 363 -3.75 14.60 17.77
C ARG A 363 -4.94 13.69 17.78
N ALA A 364 -6.10 14.29 17.94
CA ALA A 364 -7.35 13.60 17.77
C ALA A 364 -7.58 13.20 16.29
N GLY A 365 -8.43 12.23 16.08
CA GLY A 365 -8.87 11.76 14.80
C GLY A 365 -9.96 10.72 14.98
N PHE A 366 -10.28 9.99 13.96
CA PHE A 366 -11.21 8.87 14.03
C PHE A 366 -10.80 7.77 13.08
N ILE A 367 -11.18 6.55 13.43
CA ILE A 367 -11.08 5.38 12.56
C ILE A 367 -12.45 5.07 12.00
N GLU A 368 -12.53 5.00 10.69
CA GLU A 368 -13.62 4.36 9.97
C GLU A 368 -13.21 2.94 9.66
N LYS A 369 -13.95 1.99 10.20
CA LYS A 369 -13.75 0.58 9.91
C LYS A 369 -14.86 0.11 8.99
N THR A 370 -14.49 -0.31 7.81
CA THR A 370 -15.33 -1.10 6.92
C THR A 370 -14.97 -2.58 7.09
N GLU A 371 -15.69 -3.46 6.46
CA GLU A 371 -15.40 -4.90 6.47
C GLU A 371 -13.97 -5.22 5.96
N TRP A 372 -13.39 -4.31 5.18
CA TRP A 372 -12.14 -4.55 4.41
C TRP A 372 -11.04 -3.54 4.66
N GLU A 373 -11.32 -2.44 5.30
CA GLU A 373 -10.39 -1.32 5.44
C GLU A 373 -10.59 -0.59 6.76
N CYS A 374 -9.47 -0.17 7.35
CA CYS A 374 -9.44 0.78 8.45
C CYS A 374 -8.81 2.08 7.97
N THR A 375 -9.63 3.12 7.82
CA THR A 375 -9.16 4.46 7.46
C THR A 375 -8.99 5.29 8.72
N LEU A 376 -7.78 5.81 8.95
CA LEU A 376 -7.49 6.73 10.05
C LEU A 376 -7.49 8.16 9.51
N THR A 377 -8.45 8.95 9.93
CA THR A 377 -8.50 10.39 9.65
C THR A 377 -7.96 11.15 10.85
N VAL A 378 -7.00 12.03 10.62
CA VAL A 378 -6.38 12.87 11.66
C VAL A 378 -6.96 14.27 11.57
N GLU A 379 -7.26 14.89 12.71
CA GLU A 379 -7.72 16.28 12.79
C GLU A 379 -6.74 17.23 12.09
N GLU A 380 -7.23 18.03 11.15
CA GLU A 380 -6.42 19.01 10.43
C GLU A 380 -6.11 20.23 11.29
N ARG A 381 -4.89 20.78 11.12
CA ARG A 381 -4.45 22.00 11.80
C ARG A 381 -3.73 22.94 10.84
N ALA A 382 -3.78 24.23 11.15
CA ALA A 382 -3.23 25.29 10.28
C ALA A 382 -1.74 25.09 9.89
N TYR A 383 -0.98 24.34 10.66
CA TYR A 383 0.44 24.06 10.40
C TYR A 383 0.70 22.71 9.70
N ASP A 384 -0.32 22.06 9.18
CA ASP A 384 -0.18 20.76 8.49
C ASP A 384 0.59 20.87 7.17
N ILE A 385 0.75 22.05 6.64
CA ILE A 385 1.70 22.33 5.56
C ILE A 385 3.14 21.84 5.87
N LEU A 386 3.49 21.68 7.14
CA LEU A 386 4.79 21.13 7.54
C LEU A 386 4.89 19.63 7.29
N LEU A 387 3.75 18.91 7.24
CA LEU A 387 3.69 17.47 6.95
C LEU A 387 4.20 17.16 5.53
N ASP A 388 4.05 18.09 4.58
CA ASP A 388 4.56 17.94 3.21
C ASP A 388 6.10 17.85 3.16
N SER A 389 6.78 18.29 4.23
CA SER A 389 8.23 18.24 4.34
C SER A 389 8.76 16.98 5.05
N ILE A 390 7.89 16.04 5.42
CA ILE A 390 8.28 14.76 6.01
C ILE A 390 8.95 13.91 4.93
N PRO A 391 10.20 13.45 5.13
CA PRO A 391 10.95 12.70 4.12
C PRO A 391 10.63 11.19 4.09
N TRP A 392 9.58 10.74 4.78
CA TRP A 392 9.14 9.34 4.79
C TRP A 392 7.63 9.23 4.56
N SER A 393 7.19 8.08 4.04
CA SER A 393 5.76 7.80 3.84
C SER A 393 5.13 7.32 5.15
N TYR A 394 3.98 7.89 5.52
CA TYR A 394 3.18 7.53 6.71
C TYR A 394 1.68 7.38 6.41
N LYS A 395 1.27 7.60 5.16
CA LYS A 395 -0.14 7.54 4.75
C LYS A 395 -0.71 6.12 4.69
N LEU A 396 0.16 5.12 4.61
CA LEU A 396 -0.24 3.72 4.63
C LEU A 396 0.52 3.02 5.76
N VAL A 397 -0.22 2.50 6.73
CA VAL A 397 0.35 1.78 7.88
C VAL A 397 0.03 0.31 7.74
N ARG A 398 1.04 -0.51 7.47
CA ARG A 398 0.92 -1.96 7.41
C ARG A 398 2.18 -2.61 7.97
N PHE A 399 2.01 -3.48 8.94
CA PHE A 399 3.12 -4.20 9.55
C PHE A 399 3.01 -5.70 9.29
N PRO A 400 4.13 -6.44 9.23
CA PRO A 400 4.13 -7.89 9.02
C PRO A 400 3.32 -8.68 10.04
N TRP A 401 3.16 -8.17 11.26
CA TRP A 401 2.38 -8.79 12.34
C TRP A 401 0.89 -8.45 12.30
N MET A 402 0.43 -7.65 11.33
CA MET A 402 -0.98 -7.29 11.13
C MET A 402 -1.68 -8.19 10.09
N GLU A 403 -1.06 -9.26 9.64
CA GLU A 403 -1.52 -10.07 8.48
C GLU A 403 -2.89 -10.77 8.65
N ASN A 404 -3.60 -10.55 9.77
CA ASN A 404 -4.93 -11.13 10.02
C ASN A 404 -5.97 -10.09 10.49
N ILE A 405 -5.83 -8.83 10.11
CA ILE A 405 -6.82 -7.79 10.39
C ILE A 405 -7.66 -7.52 9.16
#